data_9d9dfa6c234a78b94d7ed460307b7857
#
_entry.id   9d9dfa6c234a78b94d7ed460307b7857
#
_cell.length_a   1.000
_cell.length_b   1.000
_cell.length_c   1.000
_cell.angle_alpha   90.00
_cell.angle_beta   90.00
_cell.angle_gamma   90.00
#
_symmetry.space_group_name_H-M   'P 1'
#
loop_
_entity.id
_entity.type
_entity.pdbx_description
1 polymer ?
#
loop_
_entity_poly.entity_id
_entity_poly.type
_entity_poly.pdbx_seq_one_letter_code
_entity_poly.pdbx_strand_id
1 'polypeptide(L)'
;MLLVTLVMLLLLTLIGLAGMRLASLEERMAGNLRDRQMAFQEAESALRAGELAARELYRRVHLDAAAYDVAADISTGDTGAPDLARQPRYQLKFLRLLNNEGLEVGMGRAAYGVAVEVSAAGYGVRRQPSGEPVSSARLRSIYFIR
;
A
#
# COMPACT_ATOMS: atom_id res chain seq x y z
N MET A 1 -33.04 36.69 40.30
CA MET A 1 -32.76 36.90 38.86
C MET A 1 -31.29 36.73 38.54
N LEU A 2 -30.37 37.45 39.17
CA LEU A 2 -28.93 37.42 38.88
C LEU A 2 -28.29 36.02 39.01
N LEU A 3 -28.68 35.22 39.99
CA LEU A 3 -28.19 33.88 40.24
C LEU A 3 -28.58 32.90 39.09
N VAL A 4 -29.82 33.02 38.59
CA VAL A 4 -30.33 32.20 37.49
C VAL A 4 -29.56 32.49 36.16
N THR A 5 -29.33 33.76 35.88
CA THR A 5 -28.56 34.16 34.70
C THR A 5 -27.11 33.68 34.76
N LEU A 6 -26.51 33.71 35.97
CA LEU A 6 -25.13 33.21 36.16
C LEU A 6 -25.05 31.69 35.93
N VAL A 7 -26.03 30.92 36.44
CA VAL A 7 -26.08 29.47 36.21
C VAL A 7 -26.29 29.14 34.72
N MET A 8 -27.19 29.87 34.06
CA MET A 8 -27.42 29.69 32.61
C MET A 8 -26.18 30.00 31.80
N LEU A 9 -25.46 31.07 32.13
CA LEU A 9 -24.20 31.43 31.47
C LEU A 9 -23.15 30.35 31.69
N LEU A 10 -23.04 29.79 32.89
CA LEU A 10 -22.12 28.69 33.20
C LEU A 10 -22.45 27.43 32.37
N LEU A 11 -23.72 27.05 32.26
CA LEU A 11 -24.15 25.90 31.48
C LEU A 11 -23.84 26.10 29.99
N LEU A 12 -24.12 27.29 29.43
CA LEU A 12 -23.81 27.61 28.04
C LEU A 12 -22.29 27.56 27.76
N THR A 13 -21.46 28.06 28.66
CA THR A 13 -20.01 27.99 28.51
C THR A 13 -19.49 26.54 28.55
N LEU A 14 -20.03 25.68 29.43
CA LEU A 14 -19.68 24.27 29.50
C LEU A 14 -20.05 23.54 28.21
N ILE A 15 -21.26 23.79 27.69
CA ILE A 15 -21.70 23.19 26.40
C ILE A 15 -20.80 23.67 25.25
N GLY A 16 -20.46 24.97 25.19
CA GLY A 16 -19.58 25.53 24.20
C GLY A 16 -18.16 24.90 24.23
N LEU A 17 -17.59 24.74 25.43
CA LEU A 17 -16.28 24.09 25.58
C LEU A 17 -16.32 22.61 25.22
N ALA A 18 -17.39 21.89 25.53
CA ALA A 18 -17.57 20.49 25.14
C ALA A 18 -17.64 20.35 23.61
N GLY A 19 -18.37 21.24 22.92
CA GLY A 19 -18.46 21.28 21.47
C GLY A 19 -17.10 21.52 20.79
N MET A 20 -16.29 22.46 21.32
CA MET A 20 -14.95 22.71 20.79
C MET A 20 -14.02 21.51 20.93
N ARG A 21 -14.10 20.79 22.05
CA ARG A 21 -13.31 19.56 22.24
C ARG A 21 -13.71 18.46 21.24
N LEU A 22 -15.02 18.29 21.02
CA LEU A 22 -15.52 17.31 20.06
C LEU A 22 -15.05 17.64 18.64
N ALA A 23 -15.16 18.89 18.20
CA ALA A 23 -14.69 19.34 16.89
C ALA A 23 -13.18 19.08 16.69
N SER A 24 -12.36 19.34 17.72
CA SER A 24 -10.92 19.04 17.67
C SER A 24 -10.61 17.54 17.54
N LEU A 25 -11.40 16.68 18.18
CA LEU A 25 -11.26 15.24 18.05
C LEU A 25 -11.66 14.76 16.66
N GLU A 26 -12.75 15.30 16.10
CA GLU A 26 -13.20 14.98 14.74
C GLU A 26 -12.15 15.37 13.70
N GLU A 27 -11.54 16.55 13.82
CA GLU A 27 -10.46 17.00 12.94
C GLU A 27 -9.25 16.05 12.99
N ARG A 28 -8.84 15.64 14.20
CA ARG A 28 -7.74 14.67 14.37
C ARG A 28 -8.06 13.31 13.75
N MET A 29 -9.30 12.83 13.95
CA MET A 29 -9.73 11.55 13.35
C MET A 29 -9.79 11.64 11.84
N ALA A 30 -10.32 12.72 11.27
CA ALA A 30 -10.34 12.96 9.83
C ALA A 30 -8.92 13.03 9.24
N GLY A 31 -8.00 13.73 9.92
CA GLY A 31 -6.60 13.80 9.53
C GLY A 31 -5.91 12.43 9.53
N ASN A 32 -6.16 11.60 10.55
CA ASN A 32 -5.62 10.24 10.62
C ASN A 32 -6.20 9.32 9.53
N LEU A 33 -7.50 9.45 9.25
CA LEU A 33 -8.15 8.69 8.19
C LEU A 33 -7.55 9.03 6.82
N ARG A 34 -7.40 10.33 6.53
CA ARG A 34 -6.78 10.80 5.30
C ARG A 34 -5.36 10.26 5.12
N ASP A 35 -4.55 10.30 6.17
CA ASP A 35 -3.17 9.81 6.14
C ASP A 35 -3.11 8.29 5.85
N ARG A 36 -4.04 7.51 6.43
CA ARG A 36 -4.18 6.07 6.12
C ARG A 36 -4.63 5.82 4.68
N GLN A 37 -5.56 6.62 4.17
CA GLN A 37 -6.01 6.51 2.78
C GLN A 37 -4.86 6.81 1.81
N MET A 38 -4.04 7.82 2.08
CA MET A 38 -2.84 8.10 1.30
C MET A 38 -1.84 6.94 1.35
N ALA A 39 -1.56 6.40 2.54
CA ALA A 39 -0.69 5.22 2.66
C ALA A 39 -1.21 4.03 1.84
N PHE A 40 -2.52 3.82 1.79
CA PHE A 40 -3.14 2.76 0.99
C PHE A 40 -2.99 3.03 -0.52
N GLN A 41 -3.27 4.24 -0.98
CA GLN A 41 -3.11 4.63 -2.39
C GLN A 41 -1.66 4.48 -2.86
N GLU A 42 -0.70 4.86 -2.01
CA GLU A 42 0.72 4.70 -2.31
C GLU A 42 1.15 3.23 -2.32
N ALA A 43 0.59 2.40 -1.45
CA ALA A 43 0.82 0.96 -1.50
C ALA A 43 0.24 0.33 -2.78
N GLU A 44 -0.93 0.80 -3.23
CA GLU A 44 -1.54 0.34 -4.48
C GLU A 44 -0.73 0.79 -5.71
N SER A 45 -0.23 2.02 -5.72
CA SER A 45 0.65 2.51 -6.79
C SER A 45 1.94 1.68 -6.89
N ALA A 46 2.56 1.39 -5.74
CA ALA A 46 3.74 0.53 -5.67
C ALA A 46 3.44 -0.91 -6.10
N LEU A 47 2.26 -1.44 -5.76
CA LEU A 47 1.84 -2.77 -6.20
C LEU A 47 1.75 -2.85 -7.73
N ARG A 48 1.10 -1.87 -8.36
CA ARG A 48 1.00 -1.78 -9.83
C ARG A 48 2.38 -1.63 -10.49
N ALA A 49 3.24 -0.82 -9.92
CA ALA A 49 4.62 -0.69 -10.39
C ALA A 49 5.37 -2.03 -10.30
N GLY A 50 5.18 -2.79 -9.21
CA GLY A 50 5.73 -4.13 -9.04
C GLY A 50 5.19 -5.14 -10.06
N GLU A 51 3.89 -5.11 -10.37
CA GLU A 51 3.29 -5.97 -11.40
C GLU A 51 3.85 -5.68 -12.79
N LEU A 52 4.05 -4.40 -13.13
CA LEU A 52 4.70 -4.00 -14.39
C LEU A 52 6.16 -4.45 -14.42
N ALA A 53 6.89 -4.28 -13.33
CA ALA A 53 8.28 -4.75 -13.22
C ALA A 53 8.38 -6.27 -13.33
N ALA A 54 7.44 -7.02 -12.73
CA ALA A 54 7.37 -8.48 -12.86
C ALA A 54 7.16 -8.92 -14.31
N ARG A 55 6.28 -8.25 -15.06
CA ARG A 55 6.03 -8.51 -16.48
C ARG A 55 7.27 -8.23 -17.32
N GLU A 56 7.95 -7.12 -17.06
CA GLU A 56 9.17 -6.76 -17.78
C GLU A 56 10.33 -7.73 -17.51
N LEU A 57 10.48 -8.14 -16.24
CA LEU A 57 11.44 -9.15 -15.84
C LEU A 57 11.17 -10.49 -16.55
N TYR A 58 9.91 -10.94 -16.59
CA TYR A 58 9.51 -12.15 -17.31
C TYR A 58 9.87 -12.09 -18.80
N ARG A 59 9.63 -10.96 -19.47
CA ARG A 59 9.95 -10.76 -20.88
C ARG A 59 11.44 -10.89 -21.15
N ARG A 60 12.31 -10.43 -20.23
CA ARG A 60 13.77 -10.51 -20.37
C ARG A 60 14.32 -11.90 -20.08
N VAL A 61 13.73 -12.59 -19.12
CA VAL A 61 14.22 -13.88 -18.60
C VAL A 61 13.58 -15.08 -19.31
N HIS A 62 12.61 -14.86 -20.19
CA HIS A 62 11.83 -15.92 -20.86
C HIS A 62 12.65 -16.96 -21.61
N LEU A 63 13.94 -16.72 -21.85
CA LEU A 63 14.84 -17.59 -22.60
C LEU A 63 15.70 -18.51 -21.71
N ASP A 64 15.69 -18.33 -20.39
CA ASP A 64 16.56 -19.12 -19.51
C ASP A 64 15.84 -19.51 -18.21
N ALA A 65 15.39 -20.77 -18.15
CA ALA A 65 14.68 -21.30 -16.96
C ALA A 65 15.56 -21.31 -15.71
N ALA A 66 16.89 -21.40 -15.84
CA ALA A 66 17.83 -21.37 -14.73
C ALA A 66 17.93 -19.97 -14.08
N ALA A 67 17.62 -18.91 -14.83
CA ALA A 67 17.63 -17.54 -14.31
C ALA A 67 16.48 -17.24 -13.34
N TYR A 68 15.41 -18.06 -13.32
CA TYR A 68 14.31 -17.90 -12.38
C TYR A 68 14.68 -18.27 -10.95
N ASP A 69 15.65 -19.16 -10.74
CA ASP A 69 16.06 -19.59 -9.40
C ASP A 69 16.89 -18.50 -8.68
N VAL A 70 17.56 -17.64 -9.46
CA VAL A 70 18.37 -16.52 -8.95
C VAL A 70 17.49 -15.28 -8.68
N ALA A 71 16.34 -15.19 -9.35
CA ALA A 71 15.42 -14.05 -9.23
C ALA A 71 14.49 -14.11 -8.00
N ALA A 72 14.65 -15.10 -7.13
CA ALA A 72 13.78 -15.31 -5.97
C ALA A 72 13.74 -14.14 -4.97
N ASP A 73 14.64 -13.17 -5.10
CA ASP A 73 14.80 -12.10 -4.10
C ASP A 73 15.10 -10.74 -4.74
N ILE A 74 14.37 -10.30 -5.77
CA ILE A 74 14.78 -9.13 -6.49
C ILE A 74 13.69 -8.15 -6.85
N SER A 75 14.01 -6.97 -6.51
CA SER A 75 13.61 -5.66 -6.97
C SER A 75 12.72 -4.93 -5.98
N THR A 76 13.36 -4.18 -5.13
CA THR A 76 12.74 -3.04 -4.46
C THR A 76 12.76 -1.88 -5.43
N GLY A 77 11.60 -1.50 -5.96
CA GLY A 77 11.44 -0.27 -6.71
C GLY A 77 10.85 0.81 -5.84
N ASP A 78 11.25 2.03 -6.13
CA ASP A 78 10.74 3.25 -5.51
C ASP A 78 9.85 3.98 -6.53
N THR A 79 8.69 4.44 -6.12
CA THR A 79 7.74 5.12 -7.04
C THR A 79 8.02 6.61 -7.20
N GLY A 80 8.97 7.16 -6.42
CA GLY A 80 9.40 8.56 -6.56
C GLY A 80 8.35 9.61 -6.21
N ALA A 81 7.35 9.27 -5.40
CA ALA A 81 6.30 10.21 -5.01
C ALA A 81 6.85 11.31 -4.09
N PRO A 82 6.59 12.61 -4.38
CA PRO A 82 7.05 13.71 -3.55
C PRO A 82 6.30 13.76 -2.20
N ASP A 83 6.96 14.32 -1.18
CA ASP A 83 6.40 14.69 0.13
C ASP A 83 5.87 13.56 1.04
N LEU A 84 6.17 12.31 0.77
CA LEU A 84 5.82 11.20 1.65
C LEU A 84 6.78 11.06 2.83
N ALA A 85 6.30 10.51 3.95
CA ALA A 85 7.16 10.22 5.09
C ALA A 85 8.28 9.23 4.74
N ARG A 86 7.98 8.27 3.86
CA ARG A 86 8.90 7.31 3.26
C ARG A 86 8.41 6.95 1.87
N GLN A 87 9.34 6.71 0.96
CA GLN A 87 8.98 6.29 -0.39
C GLN A 87 8.29 4.91 -0.39
N PRO A 88 7.21 4.75 -1.18
CA PRO A 88 6.54 3.46 -1.32
C PRO A 88 7.46 2.49 -2.04
N ARG A 89 7.42 1.23 -1.61
CA ARG A 89 8.31 0.17 -2.08
C ARG A 89 7.53 -1.06 -2.49
N TYR A 90 8.01 -1.75 -3.52
CA TYR A 90 7.54 -3.08 -3.85
C TYR A 90 8.67 -4.10 -3.79
N GLN A 91 8.31 -5.35 -3.58
CA GLN A 91 9.21 -6.50 -3.59
C GLN A 91 8.56 -7.61 -4.41
N LEU A 92 9.35 -8.21 -5.30
CA LEU A 92 8.95 -9.33 -6.11
C LEU A 92 9.54 -10.62 -5.52
N LYS A 93 8.72 -11.65 -5.41
CA LYS A 93 9.15 -12.98 -5.02
C LYS A 93 8.62 -13.98 -6.03
N PHE A 94 9.52 -14.70 -6.65
CA PHE A 94 9.18 -15.80 -7.54
C PHE A 94 8.60 -16.96 -6.71
N LEU A 95 7.45 -17.51 -7.13
CA LEU A 95 6.82 -18.63 -6.44
C LEU A 95 7.07 -19.93 -7.17
N ARG A 96 6.67 -20.02 -8.44
CA ARG A 96 6.88 -21.23 -9.25
C ARG A 96 6.58 -21.01 -10.74
N LEU A 97 7.15 -21.87 -11.57
CA LEU A 97 6.74 -22.05 -12.95
C LEU A 97 5.42 -22.84 -13.00
N LEU A 98 4.50 -22.36 -13.82
CA LEU A 98 3.26 -23.08 -14.13
C LEU A 98 3.49 -23.84 -15.43
N ASN A 99 3.60 -25.15 -15.34
CA ASN A 99 3.65 -26.02 -16.50
C ASN A 99 2.25 -26.55 -16.80
N ASN A 100 1.76 -26.35 -17.99
CA ASN A 100 0.44 -26.81 -18.42
C ASN A 100 0.58 -28.15 -19.14
N GLU A 101 1.24 -29.14 -18.51
CA GLU A 101 1.26 -30.52 -18.97
C GLU A 101 -0.10 -31.15 -18.75
N GLY A 102 -1.00 -31.08 -19.70
CA GLY A 102 -2.24 -31.84 -19.60
C GLY A 102 -3.46 -31.30 -20.32
N LEU A 103 -3.41 -30.14 -20.93
CA LEU A 103 -4.55 -29.55 -21.65
C LEU A 103 -4.30 -29.26 -23.13
N GLU A 104 -3.28 -29.86 -23.71
CA GLU A 104 -3.00 -29.72 -25.12
C GLU A 104 -3.75 -30.75 -25.95
N VAL A 105 -4.93 -30.38 -26.40
CA VAL A 105 -5.56 -30.94 -27.58
C VAL A 105 -5.16 -30.06 -28.76
N GLY A 106 -4.04 -30.40 -29.42
CA GLY A 106 -3.63 -29.81 -30.69
C GLY A 106 -2.52 -28.77 -30.62
N MET A 107 -1.34 -29.19 -31.12
CA MET A 107 -0.16 -28.38 -31.45
C MET A 107 0.59 -27.67 -30.32
N GLY A 108 1.33 -28.39 -29.57
CA GLY A 108 2.75 -28.33 -29.20
C GLY A 108 3.39 -26.97 -28.91
N ARG A 109 2.80 -26.09 -28.13
CA ARG A 109 3.55 -25.09 -27.40
C ARG A 109 3.16 -25.20 -25.91
N ALA A 110 4.07 -25.74 -25.12
CA ALA A 110 3.96 -25.67 -23.69
C ALA A 110 3.81 -24.21 -23.28
N ALA A 111 2.62 -23.83 -22.83
CA ALA A 111 2.37 -22.48 -22.32
C ALA A 111 2.97 -22.41 -20.93
N TYR A 112 4.21 -21.99 -20.81
CA TYR A 112 4.86 -21.72 -19.55
C TYR A 112 4.30 -20.41 -18.99
N GLY A 113 3.75 -20.47 -17.79
CA GLY A 113 3.37 -19.31 -17.01
C GLY A 113 4.23 -19.23 -15.75
N VAL A 114 4.33 -18.05 -15.20
CA VAL A 114 5.06 -17.79 -13.96
C VAL A 114 4.13 -17.17 -12.92
N ALA A 115 4.16 -17.71 -11.71
CA ALA A 115 3.50 -17.09 -10.56
C ALA A 115 4.51 -16.28 -9.75
N VAL A 116 4.26 -14.99 -9.62
CA VAL A 116 5.10 -14.04 -8.88
C VAL A 116 4.26 -13.43 -7.78
N GLU A 117 4.76 -13.45 -6.55
CA GLU A 117 4.20 -12.68 -5.43
C GLU A 117 4.77 -11.28 -5.49
N VAL A 118 3.88 -10.29 -5.55
CA VAL A 118 4.21 -8.88 -5.46
C VAL A 118 3.75 -8.38 -4.10
N SER A 119 4.66 -7.93 -3.27
CA SER A 119 4.35 -7.27 -2.00
C SER A 119 4.74 -5.81 -2.09
N ALA A 120 3.83 -4.93 -1.66
CA ALA A 120 4.00 -3.49 -1.69
C ALA A 120 3.76 -2.89 -0.32
N ALA A 121 4.51 -1.84 -0.01
CA ALA A 121 4.36 -1.05 1.20
C ALA A 121 4.28 0.43 0.83
N GLY A 122 3.19 1.08 1.25
CA GLY A 122 2.97 2.51 1.11
C GLY A 122 2.93 3.20 2.46
N TYR A 123 3.24 4.47 2.47
CA TYR A 123 3.37 5.28 3.67
C TYR A 123 2.62 6.59 3.52
N GLY A 124 2.07 7.09 4.64
CA GLY A 124 1.42 8.40 4.69
C GLY A 124 2.43 9.56 4.68
N VAL A 125 1.90 10.76 4.71
CA VAL A 125 2.68 12.01 4.72
C VAL A 125 3.19 12.35 6.11
N ARG A 126 2.40 12.01 7.14
CA ARG A 126 2.69 12.38 8.52
C ARG A 126 3.85 11.59 9.09
N ARG A 127 4.76 12.30 9.77
CA ARG A 127 5.92 11.70 10.47
C ARG A 127 5.75 11.81 11.97
N GLN A 128 6.24 10.82 12.65
CA GLN A 128 6.45 10.88 14.11
C GLN A 128 7.65 11.77 14.42
N PRO A 129 7.82 12.23 15.66
CA PRO A 129 9.03 12.94 16.09
C PRO A 129 10.33 12.15 15.87
N SER A 130 10.23 10.81 15.83
CA SER A 130 11.31 9.89 15.48
C SER A 130 11.68 9.87 13.98
N GLY A 131 10.92 10.58 13.12
CA GLY A 131 11.05 10.54 11.66
C GLY A 131 10.34 9.36 10.97
N GLU A 132 9.78 8.43 11.74
CA GLU A 132 9.03 7.28 11.20
C GLU A 132 7.65 7.71 10.68
N PRO A 133 7.10 7.02 9.64
CA PRO A 133 5.76 7.29 9.16
C PRO A 133 4.70 6.94 10.22
N VAL A 134 3.69 7.80 10.37
CA VAL A 134 2.56 7.56 11.27
C VAL A 134 1.66 6.45 10.73
N SER A 135 1.44 6.43 9.42
CA SER A 135 0.56 5.47 8.75
C SER A 135 1.35 4.67 7.72
N SER A 136 1.08 3.36 7.68
CA SER A 136 1.62 2.46 6.66
C SER A 136 0.54 1.47 6.23
N ALA A 137 0.54 1.11 4.95
CA ALA A 137 -0.28 0.05 4.40
C ALA A 137 0.62 -0.96 3.68
N ARG A 138 0.29 -2.24 3.79
CA ARG A 138 0.96 -3.32 3.07
C ARG A 138 -0.06 -4.10 2.27
N LEU A 139 0.25 -4.28 0.99
CA LEU A 139 -0.56 -5.05 0.05
C LEU A 139 0.26 -6.20 -0.50
N ARG A 140 -0.42 -7.28 -0.86
CA ARG A 140 0.18 -8.45 -1.46
C ARG A 140 -0.73 -8.95 -2.58
N SER A 141 -0.15 -9.25 -3.73
CA SER A 141 -0.83 -9.82 -4.89
C SER A 141 -0.03 -11.02 -5.40
N ILE A 142 -0.73 -12.00 -5.94
CA ILE A 142 -0.12 -13.08 -6.72
C ILE A 142 -0.44 -12.78 -8.18
N TYR A 143 0.59 -12.48 -8.94
CA TYR A 143 0.48 -12.10 -10.34
C TYR A 143 0.90 -13.28 -11.23
N PHE A 144 0.01 -13.64 -12.16
CA PHE A 144 0.28 -14.71 -13.13
C PHE A 144 0.65 -14.09 -14.47
N ILE A 145 1.82 -14.44 -14.95
CA ILE A 145 2.35 -14.00 -16.23
C ILE A 145 2.31 -15.18 -17.20
N ARG A 146 1.69 -14.97 -18.37
CA ARG A 146 1.61 -15.91 -19.48
C ARG A 146 2.31 -15.34 -20.70
#